data_8fd47924143a2de3d27328668c86dcd9
#
_entry.id   8fd47924143a2de3d27328668c86dcd9
#
_cell.length_a   1.000
_cell.length_b   1.000
_cell.length_c   1.000
_cell.angle_alpha   90.00
_cell.angle_beta   90.00
_cell.angle_gamma   90.00
#
_symmetry.space_group_name_H-M   'P 1'
#
loop_
_entity.id
_entity.type
_entity.pdbx_description
1 polymer ?
#
loop_
_entity_poly.entity_id
_entity_poly.type
_entity_poly.pdbx_seq_one_letter_code
_entity_poly.pdbx_strand_id
1 'polypeptide(L)'
;MEQDERAPFVAALRHARVSAYPPGEYVEQESFMRASEIRALADRVGVGPGVSLLDLCCGVAGPGRFITRELGCDYLGVDLSAGAIDIARQSAGDLPCRFEVMRIPPVPAGPFDVVLLLETMLAFPEKELLLQGVAAALTSGGRFAFTMEEGLPLTESERAAMPDADTVWLTPREELLALLEHAGLAVRWQEDWSASHREVADALIDAFSADAADIAAVIGRQAVDELLAGHRLWSEWLREGRARKPAFVAEKLTH
;
A
#
# COMPACT_ATOMS: atom_id res chain seq x y z
N MET A 1 14.37 -9.55 -3.27
CA MET A 1 14.89 -9.84 -1.90
C MET A 1 14.50 -11.27 -1.57
N GLU A 2 15.46 -12.12 -1.30
CA GLU A 2 15.21 -13.52 -0.98
C GLU A 2 14.49 -13.67 0.37
N GLN A 3 13.84 -14.83 0.61
CA GLN A 3 13.05 -15.08 1.83
C GLN A 3 13.80 -14.82 3.14
N ASP A 4 15.11 -15.05 3.12
CA ASP A 4 15.98 -14.98 4.32
C ASP A 4 16.35 -13.52 4.70
N GLU A 5 16.17 -12.54 3.80
CA GLU A 5 16.57 -11.16 4.02
C GLU A 5 15.43 -10.24 4.46
N ARG A 6 14.15 -10.65 4.29
CA ARG A 6 13.00 -9.79 4.58
C ARG A 6 12.80 -9.52 6.07
N ALA A 7 12.91 -10.51 6.91
CA ALA A 7 12.69 -10.35 8.35
C ALA A 7 13.74 -9.46 9.02
N PRO A 8 15.06 -9.62 8.78
CA PRO A 8 16.08 -8.68 9.24
C PRO A 8 15.84 -7.25 8.76
N PHE A 9 15.45 -7.06 7.48
CA PHE A 9 15.15 -5.75 6.90
C PHE A 9 13.99 -5.06 7.65
N VAL A 10 12.86 -5.74 7.83
CA VAL A 10 11.69 -5.19 8.56
C VAL A 10 12.06 -4.86 10.01
N ALA A 11 12.80 -5.73 10.68
CA ALA A 11 13.24 -5.53 12.05
C ALA A 11 14.19 -4.32 12.20
N ALA A 12 15.15 -4.15 11.27
CA ALA A 12 16.09 -3.04 11.29
C ALA A 12 15.42 -1.67 11.16
N LEU A 13 14.33 -1.59 10.37
CA LEU A 13 13.62 -0.34 10.15
C LEU A 13 12.54 -0.04 11.20
N ARG A 14 12.18 -1.02 12.04
CA ARG A 14 11.02 -0.93 12.94
C ARG A 14 11.14 0.22 13.94
N HIS A 15 12.32 0.41 14.56
CA HIS A 15 12.52 1.48 15.54
C HIS A 15 12.32 2.86 14.92
N ALA A 16 12.97 3.13 13.81
CA ALA A 16 12.84 4.39 13.08
C ALA A 16 11.40 4.64 12.60
N ARG A 17 10.71 3.61 12.08
CA ARG A 17 9.30 3.73 11.68
C ARG A 17 8.40 4.06 12.87
N VAL A 18 8.54 3.39 14.00
CA VAL A 18 7.74 3.70 15.20
C VAL A 18 7.94 5.15 15.63
N SER A 19 9.17 5.69 15.56
CA SER A 19 9.47 7.06 15.96
C SER A 19 8.99 8.13 14.97
N ALA A 20 8.86 7.78 13.69
CA ALA A 20 8.44 8.71 12.63
C ALA A 20 6.93 9.00 12.62
N TYR A 21 6.11 8.09 13.14
CA TYR A 21 4.66 8.28 13.15
C TYR A 21 4.19 8.91 14.48
N PRO A 22 3.13 9.72 14.46
CA PRO A 22 2.46 10.15 15.70
C PRO A 22 2.03 8.93 16.54
N PRO A 23 1.90 9.08 17.88
CA PRO A 23 1.48 7.98 18.74
C PRO A 23 0.18 7.32 18.28
N GLY A 24 0.22 6.00 18.10
CA GLY A 24 -0.93 5.20 17.64
C GLY A 24 -1.16 5.17 16.12
N GLU A 25 -0.38 5.92 15.34
CA GLU A 25 -0.53 5.98 13.87
C GLU A 25 0.33 4.97 13.10
N TYR A 26 1.23 4.27 13.78
CA TYR A 26 2.01 3.17 13.20
C TYR A 26 1.41 1.81 13.57
N VAL A 27 0.99 1.05 12.58
CA VAL A 27 0.41 -0.30 12.68
C VAL A 27 1.18 -1.31 11.81
N GLU A 28 2.49 -1.16 11.76
CA GLU A 28 3.42 -1.97 10.95
C GLU A 28 3.18 -1.85 9.42
N GLN A 29 2.66 -0.73 8.96
CA GLN A 29 2.60 -0.40 7.55
C GLN A 29 3.98 -0.04 6.99
N GLU A 30 4.21 -0.40 5.73
CA GLU A 30 5.42 -0.05 4.98
C GLU A 30 5.11 1.05 3.92
N SER A 31 4.33 2.04 4.31
CA SER A 31 3.81 3.11 3.45
C SER A 31 3.84 4.44 4.19
N PHE A 32 3.32 5.51 3.58
CA PHE A 32 3.16 6.81 4.24
C PHE A 32 1.80 6.98 4.94
N MET A 33 0.90 6.00 4.80
CA MET A 33 -0.42 6.07 5.42
C MET A 33 -0.34 6.01 6.95
N ARG A 34 -1.23 6.75 7.61
CA ARG A 34 -1.46 6.68 9.05
C ARG A 34 -2.54 5.64 9.38
N ALA A 35 -2.53 5.11 10.59
CA ALA A 35 -3.57 4.18 11.04
C ALA A 35 -4.97 4.79 10.96
N SER A 36 -5.11 6.08 11.26
CA SER A 36 -6.36 6.83 11.11
C SER A 36 -6.88 6.89 9.67
N GLU A 37 -5.99 7.02 8.67
CA GLU A 37 -6.35 7.01 7.25
C GLU A 37 -6.76 5.59 6.79
N ILE A 38 -6.02 4.57 7.23
CA ILE A 38 -6.36 3.16 6.99
C ILE A 38 -7.75 2.85 7.57
N ARG A 39 -8.01 3.28 8.81
CA ARG A 39 -9.30 3.12 9.47
C ARG A 39 -10.42 3.85 8.72
N ALA A 40 -10.18 5.09 8.30
CA ALA A 40 -11.15 5.88 7.55
C ALA A 40 -11.55 5.22 6.23
N LEU A 41 -10.60 4.62 5.48
CA LEU A 41 -10.91 3.85 4.28
C LEU A 41 -11.75 2.62 4.59
N ALA A 42 -11.37 1.84 5.61
CA ALA A 42 -12.09 0.62 6.01
C ALA A 42 -13.54 0.93 6.43
N ASP A 43 -13.76 2.01 7.19
CA ASP A 43 -15.10 2.47 7.58
C ASP A 43 -15.93 2.89 6.36
N ARG A 44 -15.32 3.59 5.38
CA ARG A 44 -16.00 4.05 4.16
C ARG A 44 -16.47 2.91 3.26
N VAL A 45 -15.71 1.82 3.20
CA VAL A 45 -16.12 0.63 2.45
C VAL A 45 -16.97 -0.33 3.26
N GLY A 46 -17.27 0.00 4.52
CA GLY A 46 -18.17 -0.75 5.37
C GLY A 46 -17.58 -2.06 5.87
N VAL A 47 -16.28 -2.10 6.15
CA VAL A 47 -15.67 -3.28 6.77
C VAL A 47 -16.28 -3.53 8.14
N GLY A 48 -16.62 -4.78 8.43
CA GLY A 48 -17.22 -5.19 9.69
C GLY A 48 -17.41 -6.70 9.76
N PRO A 49 -18.05 -7.21 10.83
CA PRO A 49 -18.28 -8.64 11.00
C PRO A 49 -19.05 -9.25 9.82
N GLY A 50 -18.53 -10.35 9.27
CA GLY A 50 -19.13 -11.06 8.14
C GLY A 50 -18.80 -10.47 6.76
N VAL A 51 -18.02 -9.38 6.69
CA VAL A 51 -17.53 -8.82 5.42
C VAL A 51 -16.32 -9.64 4.95
N SER A 52 -16.38 -10.12 3.72
CA SER A 52 -15.25 -10.80 3.04
C SER A 52 -14.32 -9.75 2.42
N LEU A 53 -13.10 -9.64 2.94
CA LEU A 53 -12.12 -8.64 2.54
C LEU A 53 -10.88 -9.28 1.90
N LEU A 54 -10.52 -8.84 0.71
CA LEU A 54 -9.27 -9.16 0.02
C LEU A 54 -8.33 -7.96 0.06
N ASP A 55 -7.11 -8.17 0.56
CA ASP A 55 -6.04 -7.16 0.60
C ASP A 55 -4.92 -7.55 -0.37
N LEU A 56 -4.82 -6.82 -1.47
CA LEU A 56 -3.87 -7.05 -2.54
C LEU A 56 -2.53 -6.39 -2.20
N CYS A 57 -1.43 -7.13 -2.36
CA CYS A 57 -0.08 -6.68 -2.03
C CYS A 57 0.04 -6.27 -0.55
N CYS A 58 -0.48 -7.13 0.33
CA CYS A 58 -0.62 -6.84 1.76
C CYS A 58 0.72 -6.70 2.52
N GLY A 59 1.85 -7.10 1.91
CA GLY A 59 3.15 -7.10 2.56
C GLY A 59 3.15 -7.92 3.86
N VAL A 60 3.66 -7.34 4.95
CA VAL A 60 3.61 -7.93 6.29
C VAL A 60 2.22 -7.81 6.96
N ALA A 61 1.24 -7.30 6.23
CA ALA A 61 -0.17 -7.16 6.59
C ALA A 61 -0.44 -6.37 7.89
N GLY A 62 0.38 -5.37 8.20
CA GLY A 62 0.12 -4.47 9.33
C GLY A 62 -1.26 -3.82 9.26
N PRO A 63 -1.61 -3.11 8.16
CA PRO A 63 -2.94 -2.54 7.93
C PRO A 63 -4.07 -3.56 8.03
N GLY A 64 -3.95 -4.70 7.37
CA GLY A 64 -4.99 -5.74 7.36
C GLY A 64 -5.25 -6.33 8.74
N ARG A 65 -4.20 -6.63 9.51
CA ARG A 65 -4.31 -7.10 10.90
C ARG A 65 -4.93 -6.05 11.82
N PHE A 66 -4.58 -4.77 11.61
CA PHE A 66 -5.20 -3.64 12.33
C PHE A 66 -6.70 -3.56 12.04
N ILE A 67 -7.10 -3.55 10.77
CA ILE A 67 -8.50 -3.53 10.33
C ILE A 67 -9.27 -4.72 10.93
N THR A 68 -8.73 -5.93 10.84
CA THR A 68 -9.38 -7.15 11.34
C THR A 68 -9.58 -7.10 12.87
N ARG A 69 -8.60 -6.57 13.60
CA ARG A 69 -8.68 -6.42 15.06
C ARG A 69 -9.73 -5.41 15.49
N GLU A 70 -9.78 -4.26 14.80
CA GLU A 70 -10.65 -3.13 15.17
C GLU A 70 -12.11 -3.30 14.71
N LEU A 71 -12.31 -3.89 13.54
CA LEU A 71 -13.61 -3.92 12.88
C LEU A 71 -14.20 -5.34 12.78
N GLY A 72 -13.36 -6.36 12.74
CA GLY A 72 -13.75 -7.74 12.52
C GLY A 72 -14.20 -7.97 11.06
N CYS A 73 -13.51 -8.86 10.34
CA CYS A 73 -13.86 -9.26 8.97
C CYS A 73 -13.24 -10.61 8.64
N ASP A 74 -13.71 -11.25 7.56
CA ASP A 74 -13.06 -12.41 6.97
C ASP A 74 -11.95 -11.92 6.02
N TYR A 75 -10.71 -11.85 6.54
CA TYR A 75 -9.58 -11.27 5.85
C TYR A 75 -8.77 -12.30 5.06
N LEU A 76 -8.47 -11.97 3.79
CA LEU A 76 -7.47 -12.64 2.96
C LEU A 76 -6.44 -11.61 2.47
N GLY A 77 -5.20 -11.74 2.92
CA GLY A 77 -4.07 -10.96 2.40
C GLY A 77 -3.27 -11.77 1.39
N VAL A 78 -2.90 -11.16 0.27
CA VAL A 78 -2.06 -11.77 -0.75
C VAL A 78 -0.87 -10.89 -1.07
N ASP A 79 0.31 -11.50 -1.22
CA ASP A 79 1.54 -10.80 -1.60
C ASP A 79 2.47 -11.73 -2.38
N LEU A 80 3.31 -11.16 -3.24
CA LEU A 80 4.33 -11.91 -3.99
C LEU A 80 5.46 -12.42 -3.09
N SER A 81 5.77 -11.69 -2.02
CA SER A 81 6.88 -11.98 -1.11
C SER A 81 6.50 -13.05 -0.10
N ALA A 82 7.04 -14.27 -0.27
CA ALA A 82 6.86 -15.34 0.71
C ALA A 82 7.36 -14.94 2.10
N GLY A 83 8.50 -14.21 2.19
CA GLY A 83 9.02 -13.72 3.46
C GLY A 83 8.10 -12.72 4.16
N ALA A 84 7.42 -11.83 3.40
CA ALA A 84 6.42 -10.93 3.97
C ALA A 84 5.19 -11.69 4.50
N ILE A 85 4.72 -12.66 3.74
CA ILE A 85 3.59 -13.53 4.14
C ILE A 85 3.93 -14.36 5.40
N ASP A 86 5.15 -14.85 5.53
CA ASP A 86 5.57 -15.59 6.73
C ASP A 86 5.57 -14.67 7.97
N ILE A 87 6.04 -13.42 7.84
CA ILE A 87 5.94 -12.41 8.90
C ILE A 87 4.46 -12.10 9.22
N ALA A 88 3.62 -11.93 8.20
CA ALA A 88 2.19 -11.66 8.36
C ALA A 88 1.49 -12.77 9.15
N ARG A 89 1.75 -14.05 8.82
CA ARG A 89 1.21 -15.23 9.52
C ARG A 89 1.67 -15.28 10.99
N GLN A 90 2.95 -15.08 11.25
CA GLN A 90 3.50 -15.07 12.61
C GLN A 90 2.92 -13.93 13.46
N SER A 91 2.73 -12.77 12.86
CA SER A 91 2.22 -11.57 13.55
C SER A 91 0.70 -11.54 13.74
N ALA A 92 -0.05 -12.36 12.99
CA ALA A 92 -1.50 -12.41 13.10
C ALA A 92 -1.99 -13.06 14.40
N GLY A 93 -1.22 -14.02 14.96
CA GLY A 93 -1.65 -14.75 16.15
C GLY A 93 -3.01 -15.43 15.93
N ASP A 94 -3.97 -15.17 16.81
CA ASP A 94 -5.32 -15.75 16.76
C ASP A 94 -6.33 -14.94 15.92
N LEU A 95 -5.88 -13.88 15.21
CA LEU A 95 -6.78 -13.12 14.33
C LEU A 95 -7.27 -14.00 13.16
N PRO A 96 -8.53 -13.86 12.74
CA PRO A 96 -9.10 -14.62 11.62
C PRO A 96 -8.58 -14.13 10.26
N CYS A 97 -7.25 -14.11 10.12
CA CYS A 97 -6.57 -13.68 8.91
C CYS A 97 -6.01 -14.89 8.15
N ARG A 98 -6.26 -14.93 6.86
CA ARG A 98 -5.64 -15.88 5.92
C ARG A 98 -4.64 -15.16 5.05
N PHE A 99 -3.56 -15.83 4.66
CA PHE A 99 -2.49 -15.23 3.85
C PHE A 99 -2.00 -16.22 2.80
N GLU A 100 -1.86 -15.73 1.56
CA GLU A 100 -1.38 -16.53 0.43
C GLU A 100 -0.24 -15.82 -0.30
N VAL A 101 0.75 -16.61 -0.73
CA VAL A 101 1.80 -16.11 -1.62
C VAL A 101 1.27 -16.15 -3.04
N MET A 102 1.10 -14.98 -3.66
CA MET A 102 0.53 -14.90 -4.99
C MET A 102 1.07 -13.67 -5.76
N ARG A 103 1.30 -13.85 -7.06
CA ARG A 103 1.56 -12.74 -7.97
C ARG A 103 0.24 -12.13 -8.43
N ILE A 104 0.14 -10.82 -8.41
CA ILE A 104 -1.00 -10.05 -8.91
C ILE A 104 -0.55 -9.28 -10.17
N PRO A 105 -1.31 -9.23 -11.28
CA PRO A 105 -2.43 -10.11 -11.63
C PRO A 105 -1.99 -11.58 -11.89
N PRO A 106 -2.91 -12.57 -11.87
CA PRO A 106 -4.37 -12.44 -11.72
C PRO A 106 -4.80 -12.13 -10.28
N VAL A 107 -5.94 -11.44 -10.12
CA VAL A 107 -6.58 -11.22 -8.82
C VAL A 107 -7.27 -12.52 -8.37
N PRO A 108 -7.21 -12.91 -7.07
CA PRO A 108 -7.92 -14.08 -6.56
C PRO A 108 -9.40 -14.07 -6.92
N ALA A 109 -9.94 -15.24 -7.24
CA ALA A 109 -11.36 -15.36 -7.56
C ALA A 109 -12.22 -15.09 -6.32
N GLY A 110 -13.22 -14.19 -6.47
CA GLY A 110 -14.19 -13.87 -5.43
C GLY A 110 -15.25 -14.95 -5.19
N PRO A 111 -16.33 -14.61 -4.48
CA PRO A 111 -16.78 -13.22 -4.25
C PRO A 111 -16.16 -12.56 -3.00
N PHE A 112 -15.77 -11.28 -3.11
CA PHE A 112 -15.37 -10.43 -1.99
C PHE A 112 -16.28 -9.21 -1.91
N ASP A 113 -16.63 -8.80 -0.70
CA ASP A 113 -17.42 -7.58 -0.47
C ASP A 113 -16.56 -6.34 -0.58
N VAL A 114 -15.28 -6.46 -0.17
CA VAL A 114 -14.30 -5.39 -0.17
C VAL A 114 -12.97 -5.90 -0.75
N VAL A 115 -12.36 -5.10 -1.62
CA VAL A 115 -10.97 -5.26 -2.05
C VAL A 115 -10.18 -4.02 -1.63
N LEU A 116 -8.99 -4.22 -1.06
CA LEU A 116 -8.03 -3.17 -0.74
C LEU A 116 -6.80 -3.27 -1.65
N LEU A 117 -6.24 -2.11 -2.00
CA LEU A 117 -4.89 -1.98 -2.58
C LEU A 117 -4.27 -0.70 -2.05
N LEU A 118 -3.46 -0.81 -1.01
CA LEU A 118 -2.92 0.34 -0.29
C LEU A 118 -1.46 0.58 -0.70
N GLU A 119 -1.17 1.80 -1.19
CA GLU A 119 0.19 2.28 -1.54
C GLU A 119 0.97 1.43 -2.56
N THR A 120 0.27 0.66 -3.40
CA THR A 120 0.92 -0.27 -4.33
C THR A 120 0.44 -0.11 -5.78
N MET A 121 -0.52 0.79 -6.06
CA MET A 121 -1.03 1.00 -7.42
C MET A 121 0.08 1.37 -8.42
N LEU A 122 1.11 2.06 -7.98
CA LEU A 122 2.28 2.43 -8.79
C LEU A 122 3.05 1.22 -9.32
N ALA A 123 3.00 0.07 -8.66
CA ALA A 123 3.76 -1.12 -9.07
C ALA A 123 3.18 -1.82 -10.32
N PHE A 124 2.01 -1.41 -10.78
CA PHE A 124 1.33 -2.04 -11.91
C PHE A 124 1.44 -1.16 -13.17
N PRO A 125 2.24 -1.55 -14.18
CA PRO A 125 2.29 -0.84 -15.46
C PRO A 125 0.96 -0.98 -16.22
N GLU A 126 0.35 -2.15 -16.20
CA GLU A 126 -0.91 -2.49 -16.88
C GLU A 126 -2.09 -2.49 -15.89
N LYS A 127 -2.52 -1.30 -15.47
CA LYS A 127 -3.60 -1.14 -14.49
C LYS A 127 -4.95 -1.66 -14.95
N GLU A 128 -5.19 -1.70 -16.27
CA GLU A 128 -6.43 -2.21 -16.83
C GLU A 128 -6.70 -3.66 -16.42
N LEU A 129 -5.72 -4.55 -16.56
CA LEU A 129 -5.84 -5.95 -16.17
C LEU A 129 -6.09 -6.12 -14.66
N LEU A 130 -5.43 -5.29 -13.85
CA LEU A 130 -5.64 -5.29 -12.40
C LEU A 130 -7.08 -4.89 -12.06
N LEU A 131 -7.57 -3.77 -12.61
CA LEU A 131 -8.90 -3.23 -12.31
C LEU A 131 -10.03 -4.13 -12.81
N GLN A 132 -9.87 -4.76 -13.99
CA GLN A 132 -10.79 -5.79 -14.48
C GLN A 132 -10.83 -6.99 -13.53
N GLY A 133 -9.66 -7.45 -13.05
CA GLY A 133 -9.56 -8.52 -12.07
C GLY A 133 -10.24 -8.17 -10.74
N VAL A 134 -10.03 -6.96 -10.23
CA VAL A 134 -10.71 -6.44 -9.02
C VAL A 134 -12.22 -6.43 -9.22
N ALA A 135 -12.70 -5.89 -10.33
CA ALA A 135 -14.13 -5.86 -10.62
C ALA A 135 -14.73 -7.26 -10.74
N ALA A 136 -14.01 -8.22 -11.32
CA ALA A 136 -14.45 -9.62 -11.40
C ALA A 136 -14.53 -10.28 -10.02
N ALA A 137 -13.58 -9.99 -9.13
CA ALA A 137 -13.51 -10.55 -7.78
C ALA A 137 -14.55 -9.98 -6.81
N LEU A 138 -15.04 -8.75 -7.03
CA LEU A 138 -16.05 -8.10 -6.19
C LEU A 138 -17.44 -8.70 -6.38
N THR A 139 -18.19 -8.77 -5.30
CA THR A 139 -19.65 -8.97 -5.31
C THR A 139 -20.35 -7.82 -6.05
N SER A 140 -21.63 -7.98 -6.44
CA SER A 140 -22.45 -6.88 -6.95
C SER A 140 -22.61 -5.82 -5.88
N GLY A 141 -22.28 -4.56 -6.16
CA GLY A 141 -22.23 -3.48 -5.16
C GLY A 141 -21.03 -3.55 -4.19
N GLY A 142 -20.13 -4.51 -4.38
CA GLY A 142 -18.88 -4.60 -3.62
C GLY A 142 -17.97 -3.41 -3.88
N ARG A 143 -17.05 -3.11 -2.95
CA ARG A 143 -16.27 -1.87 -2.94
C ARG A 143 -14.77 -2.11 -3.03
N PHE A 144 -14.11 -1.26 -3.79
CA PHE A 144 -12.68 -1.20 -3.93
C PHE A 144 -12.13 0.07 -3.26
N ALA A 145 -11.32 -0.07 -2.22
CA ALA A 145 -10.60 1.04 -1.60
C ALA A 145 -9.12 0.97 -1.94
N PHE A 146 -8.57 2.05 -2.41
CA PHE A 146 -7.17 2.08 -2.82
C PHE A 146 -6.56 3.48 -2.71
N THR A 147 -5.24 3.53 -2.64
CA THR A 147 -4.46 4.74 -2.85
C THR A 147 -3.71 4.66 -4.18
N MET A 148 -3.35 5.78 -4.73
CA MET A 148 -2.54 5.85 -5.95
C MET A 148 -1.48 6.93 -5.85
N GLU A 149 -0.49 6.80 -6.71
CA GLU A 149 0.50 7.84 -6.99
C GLU A 149 0.12 8.53 -8.30
N GLU A 150 -0.63 9.64 -8.17
CA GLU A 150 -1.07 10.46 -9.30
C GLU A 150 0.10 11.29 -9.83
N GLY A 151 0.30 11.28 -11.13
CA GLY A 151 1.31 12.09 -11.80
C GLY A 151 1.52 11.67 -13.26
N LEU A 152 2.27 12.46 -14.00
CA LEU A 152 2.72 12.08 -15.34
C LEU A 152 3.76 10.95 -15.26
N PRO A 153 3.91 10.12 -16.29
CA PRO A 153 4.99 9.14 -16.36
C PRO A 153 6.36 9.75 -16.05
N LEU A 154 7.24 8.95 -15.44
CA LEU A 154 8.58 9.42 -15.10
C LEU A 154 9.39 9.75 -16.36
N THR A 155 10.07 10.88 -16.34
CA THR A 155 11.08 11.24 -17.34
C THR A 155 12.33 10.35 -17.19
N GLU A 156 13.22 10.34 -18.18
CA GLU A 156 14.49 9.59 -18.09
C GLU A 156 15.35 10.05 -16.91
N SER A 157 15.39 11.35 -16.62
CA SER A 157 16.14 11.89 -15.49
C SER A 157 15.55 11.48 -14.14
N GLU A 158 14.22 11.46 -14.02
CA GLU A 158 13.53 10.99 -12.82
C GLU A 158 13.72 9.49 -12.61
N ARG A 159 13.67 8.68 -13.69
CA ARG A 159 13.97 7.24 -13.60
C ARG A 159 15.41 6.98 -13.15
N ALA A 160 16.37 7.77 -13.64
CA ALA A 160 17.77 7.63 -13.23
C ALA A 160 18.01 8.02 -11.76
N ALA A 161 17.18 8.90 -11.20
CA ALA A 161 17.26 9.35 -9.80
C ALA A 161 16.48 8.48 -8.82
N MET A 162 15.44 7.76 -9.30
CA MET A 162 14.55 6.96 -8.46
C MET A 162 15.13 5.56 -8.25
N PRO A 163 15.43 5.16 -7.01
CA PRO A 163 15.68 3.75 -6.70
C PRO A 163 14.47 2.90 -7.11
N ASP A 164 14.70 1.73 -7.67
CA ASP A 164 13.65 0.79 -8.12
C ASP A 164 12.64 1.41 -9.12
N ALA A 165 13.09 2.34 -9.99
CA ALA A 165 12.25 3.03 -10.97
C ALA A 165 11.41 2.11 -11.87
N ASP A 166 11.85 0.87 -12.06
CA ASP A 166 11.13 -0.17 -12.83
C ASP A 166 9.85 -0.66 -12.13
N THR A 167 9.66 -0.29 -10.86
CA THR A 167 8.44 -0.57 -10.09
C THR A 167 7.56 0.66 -9.90
N VAL A 168 7.91 1.82 -10.50
CA VAL A 168 7.21 3.10 -10.29
C VAL A 168 6.55 3.58 -11.58
N TRP A 169 5.23 3.41 -11.65
CA TRP A 169 4.38 3.78 -12.79
C TRP A 169 3.32 4.78 -12.34
N LEU A 170 3.70 6.07 -12.30
CA LEU A 170 2.75 7.16 -12.02
C LEU A 170 1.69 7.21 -13.12
N THR A 171 0.47 7.54 -12.76
CA THR A 171 -0.67 7.59 -13.69
C THR A 171 -1.42 8.89 -13.53
N PRO A 172 -1.72 9.60 -14.62
CA PRO A 172 -2.61 10.74 -14.58
C PRO A 172 -3.99 10.35 -14.05
N ARG A 173 -4.58 11.22 -13.25
CA ARG A 173 -5.89 10.97 -12.64
C ARG A 173 -6.98 10.65 -13.67
N GLU A 174 -7.02 11.40 -14.76
CA GLU A 174 -8.03 11.21 -15.80
C GLU A 174 -7.94 9.84 -16.46
N GLU A 175 -6.71 9.34 -16.66
CA GLU A 175 -6.46 8.00 -17.18
C GLU A 175 -6.97 6.94 -16.21
N LEU A 176 -6.66 7.06 -14.91
CA LEU A 176 -7.15 6.11 -13.91
C LEU A 176 -8.68 6.10 -13.85
N LEU A 177 -9.33 7.28 -13.86
CA LEU A 177 -10.79 7.37 -13.81
C LEU A 177 -11.43 6.68 -15.03
N ALA A 178 -10.85 6.84 -16.22
CA ALA A 178 -11.32 6.15 -17.42
C ALA A 178 -11.15 4.62 -17.32
N LEU A 179 -10.04 4.16 -16.78
CA LEU A 179 -9.79 2.72 -16.54
C LEU A 179 -10.77 2.11 -15.52
N LEU A 180 -11.09 2.84 -14.44
CA LEU A 180 -12.10 2.42 -13.45
C LEU A 180 -13.48 2.30 -14.09
N GLU A 181 -13.90 3.31 -14.87
CA GLU A 181 -15.17 3.29 -15.58
C GLU A 181 -15.26 2.12 -16.57
N HIS A 182 -14.19 1.88 -17.34
CA HIS A 182 -14.12 0.75 -18.26
C HIS A 182 -14.22 -0.62 -17.56
N ALA A 183 -13.68 -0.73 -16.34
CA ALA A 183 -13.80 -1.92 -15.51
C ALA A 183 -15.16 -2.06 -14.81
N GLY A 184 -16.10 -1.11 -14.97
CA GLY A 184 -17.39 -1.10 -14.29
C GLY A 184 -17.32 -0.71 -12.81
N LEU A 185 -16.31 0.07 -12.43
CA LEU A 185 -16.07 0.58 -11.09
C LEU A 185 -16.38 2.08 -11.03
N ALA A 186 -17.42 2.48 -10.30
CA ALA A 186 -17.82 3.88 -10.15
C ALA A 186 -17.19 4.49 -8.89
N VAL A 187 -16.42 5.57 -9.03
CA VAL A 187 -15.87 6.30 -7.89
C VAL A 187 -17.01 6.91 -7.07
N ARG A 188 -17.03 6.60 -5.76
CA ARG A 188 -18.03 7.09 -4.78
C ARG A 188 -17.43 8.10 -3.83
N TRP A 189 -16.11 8.03 -3.62
CA TRP A 189 -15.41 8.94 -2.73
C TRP A 189 -13.94 9.04 -3.13
N GLN A 190 -13.33 10.19 -2.83
CA GLN A 190 -11.91 10.44 -2.99
C GLN A 190 -11.46 11.56 -2.05
N GLU A 191 -10.19 11.51 -1.65
CA GLU A 191 -9.54 12.53 -0.84
C GLU A 191 -8.05 12.60 -1.16
N ASP A 192 -7.47 13.78 -1.15
CA ASP A 192 -6.03 13.96 -1.40
C ASP A 192 -5.28 13.97 -0.06
N TRP A 193 -4.45 12.96 0.17
CA TRP A 193 -3.64 12.79 1.36
C TRP A 193 -2.18 13.18 1.16
N SER A 194 -1.85 13.87 0.07
CA SER A 194 -0.48 14.25 -0.26
C SER A 194 0.22 15.02 0.87
N ALA A 195 -0.51 15.90 1.59
CA ALA A 195 0.05 16.68 2.67
C ALA A 195 0.44 15.81 3.88
N SER A 196 -0.45 14.92 4.34
CA SER A 196 -0.18 14.01 5.46
C SER A 196 0.90 12.99 5.12
N HIS A 197 0.89 12.45 3.89
CA HIS A 197 1.91 11.52 3.42
C HIS A 197 3.30 12.18 3.31
N ARG A 198 3.36 13.44 2.89
CA ARG A 198 4.61 14.21 2.90
C ARG A 198 5.16 14.39 4.32
N GLU A 199 4.30 14.73 5.29
CA GLU A 199 4.72 14.85 6.69
C GLU A 199 5.33 13.53 7.22
N VAL A 200 4.72 12.39 6.88
CA VAL A 200 5.26 11.07 7.25
C VAL A 200 6.57 10.78 6.51
N ALA A 201 6.67 11.09 5.20
CA ALA A 201 7.89 10.93 4.44
C ALA A 201 9.05 11.74 5.03
N ASP A 202 8.81 13.02 5.39
CA ASP A 202 9.79 13.89 6.03
C ASP A 202 10.24 13.31 7.40
N ALA A 203 9.30 12.85 8.22
CA ALA A 203 9.60 12.23 9.52
C ALA A 203 10.38 10.90 9.37
N LEU A 204 10.09 10.10 8.36
CA LEU A 204 10.84 8.87 8.05
C LEU A 204 12.27 9.18 7.61
N ILE A 205 12.50 10.23 6.80
CA ILE A 205 13.84 10.68 6.42
C ILE A 205 14.66 11.02 7.67
N ASP A 206 14.08 11.79 8.60
CA ASP A 206 14.75 12.18 9.84
C ASP A 206 15.07 10.95 10.71
N ALA A 207 14.09 10.05 10.91
CA ALA A 207 14.25 8.85 11.72
C ALA A 207 15.28 7.87 11.13
N PHE A 208 15.21 7.58 9.82
CA PHE A 208 16.19 6.72 9.14
C PHE A 208 17.58 7.34 9.13
N SER A 209 17.69 8.66 9.03
CA SER A 209 18.98 9.35 9.11
C SER A 209 19.59 9.28 10.51
N ALA A 210 18.78 9.38 11.55
CA ALA A 210 19.23 9.26 12.94
C ALA A 210 19.73 7.83 13.24
N ASP A 211 19.04 6.80 12.76
CA ASP A 211 19.37 5.40 13.01
C ASP A 211 20.25 4.79 11.89
N ALA A 212 20.77 5.59 10.94
CA ALA A 212 21.42 5.11 9.72
C ALA A 212 22.60 4.15 9.96
N ALA A 213 23.37 4.34 11.03
CA ALA A 213 24.50 3.46 11.35
C ALA A 213 24.03 2.07 11.80
N ASP A 214 23.02 2.01 12.67
CA ASP A 214 22.48 0.75 13.19
C ASP A 214 21.71 -0.01 12.11
N ILE A 215 20.94 0.68 11.28
CA ILE A 215 20.26 0.10 10.12
C ILE A 215 21.30 -0.45 9.13
N ALA A 216 22.35 0.31 8.81
CA ALA A 216 23.39 -0.12 7.88
C ALA A 216 24.18 -1.34 8.37
N ALA A 217 24.29 -1.55 9.68
CA ALA A 217 24.91 -2.74 10.24
C ALA A 217 24.13 -4.03 9.90
N VAL A 218 22.82 -3.92 9.63
CA VAL A 218 21.95 -5.07 9.31
C VAL A 218 21.74 -5.23 7.81
N ILE A 219 21.37 -4.13 7.12
CA ILE A 219 20.98 -4.19 5.69
C ILE A 219 22.03 -3.66 4.72
N GLY A 220 23.15 -3.16 5.23
CA GLY A 220 24.22 -2.57 4.42
C GLY A 220 24.03 -1.07 4.14
N ARG A 221 25.15 -0.37 3.95
CA ARG A 221 25.17 1.09 3.71
C ARG A 221 24.42 1.48 2.42
N GLN A 222 24.64 0.75 1.35
CA GLN A 222 24.01 1.04 0.06
C GLN A 222 22.48 1.01 0.17
N ALA A 223 21.91 0.00 0.84
CA ALA A 223 20.46 -0.10 1.02
C ALA A 223 19.88 1.07 1.85
N VAL A 224 20.63 1.57 2.85
CA VAL A 224 20.22 2.76 3.61
C VAL A 224 20.27 4.03 2.73
N ASP A 225 21.32 4.19 1.93
CA ASP A 225 21.47 5.35 1.05
C ASP A 225 20.35 5.37 -0.03
N GLU A 226 20.00 4.23 -0.61
CA GLU A 226 18.87 4.07 -1.55
C GLU A 226 17.53 4.34 -0.86
N LEU A 227 17.30 3.80 0.34
CA LEU A 227 16.10 4.06 1.15
C LEU A 227 15.90 5.57 1.39
N LEU A 228 16.95 6.26 1.83
CA LEU A 228 16.92 7.70 2.08
C LEU A 228 16.73 8.50 0.79
N ALA A 229 17.39 8.11 -0.30
CA ALA A 229 17.23 8.76 -1.61
C ALA A 229 15.79 8.68 -2.10
N GLY A 230 15.18 7.50 -2.04
CA GLY A 230 13.78 7.30 -2.43
C GLY A 230 12.81 8.15 -1.60
N HIS A 231 12.95 8.16 -0.26
CA HIS A 231 12.09 8.96 0.61
C HIS A 231 12.23 10.47 0.37
N ARG A 232 13.46 10.97 0.14
CA ARG A 232 13.71 12.38 -0.20
C ARG A 232 13.05 12.76 -1.51
N LEU A 233 13.15 11.92 -2.52
CA LEU A 233 12.55 12.16 -3.83
C LEU A 233 11.01 12.20 -3.74
N TRP A 234 10.39 11.26 -2.99
CA TRP A 234 8.95 11.29 -2.74
C TRP A 234 8.52 12.55 -1.97
N SER A 235 9.25 12.95 -0.91
CA SER A 235 8.94 14.18 -0.17
C SER A 235 9.02 15.41 -1.07
N GLU A 236 10.05 15.52 -1.92
CA GLU A 236 10.21 16.61 -2.88
C GLU A 236 9.06 16.65 -3.88
N TRP A 237 8.73 15.51 -4.51
CA TRP A 237 7.64 15.43 -5.49
C TRP A 237 6.28 15.78 -4.88
N LEU A 238 6.01 15.34 -3.66
CA LEU A 238 4.79 15.71 -2.94
C LEU A 238 4.74 17.20 -2.61
N ARG A 239 5.89 17.80 -2.26
CA ARG A 239 6.00 19.24 -1.96
C ARG A 239 5.78 20.11 -3.19
N GLU A 240 6.31 19.69 -4.33
CA GLU A 240 6.25 20.42 -5.59
C GLU A 240 4.97 20.15 -6.38
N GLY A 241 4.17 19.18 -5.96
CA GLY A 241 2.98 18.75 -6.69
C GLY A 241 3.30 17.96 -7.97
N ARG A 242 4.53 17.43 -8.10
CA ARG A 242 4.95 16.52 -9.17
C ARG A 242 4.22 15.19 -9.08
N ALA A 243 4.01 14.72 -7.86
CA ALA A 243 3.18 13.58 -7.54
C ALA A 243 2.15 13.94 -6.47
N ARG A 244 1.01 13.24 -6.47
CA ARG A 244 -0.02 13.30 -5.44
C ARG A 244 -0.36 11.91 -4.94
N LYS A 245 -0.93 11.86 -3.74
CA LYS A 245 -1.32 10.63 -3.05
C LYS A 245 -2.83 10.65 -2.72
N PRO A 246 -3.73 10.63 -3.71
CA PRO A 246 -5.15 10.53 -3.42
C PRO A 246 -5.56 9.10 -3.05
N ALA A 247 -6.55 9.02 -2.16
CA ALA A 247 -7.27 7.81 -1.82
C ALA A 247 -8.64 7.79 -2.48
N PHE A 248 -9.13 6.61 -2.82
CA PHE A 248 -10.38 6.40 -3.52
C PHE A 248 -11.21 5.27 -2.91
N VAL A 249 -12.52 5.41 -3.04
CA VAL A 249 -13.47 4.30 -2.93
C VAL A 249 -14.27 4.23 -4.21
N ALA A 250 -14.21 3.07 -4.88
CA ALA A 250 -15.04 2.77 -6.04
C ALA A 250 -15.98 1.60 -5.73
N GLU A 251 -17.13 1.55 -6.37
CA GLU A 251 -18.16 0.53 -6.20
C GLU A 251 -18.41 -0.18 -7.52
N LYS A 252 -18.47 -1.51 -7.51
CA LYS A 252 -18.85 -2.30 -8.68
C LYS A 252 -20.30 -2.04 -9.04
N LEU A 253 -20.51 -1.57 -10.27
CA LEU A 253 -21.87 -1.34 -10.79
C LEU A 253 -22.64 -2.66 -10.93
N THR A 254 -23.91 -2.62 -10.54
CA THR A 254 -24.86 -3.72 -10.81
C THR A 254 -25.36 -3.57 -12.24
N HIS A 255 -25.14 -4.58 -13.05
CA HIS A 255 -25.74 -4.68 -14.39
C HIS A 255 -27.08 -5.43 -14.31
#